data_61bf59cfc501149d080f4d54cf2953bc
#
_entry.id   61bf59cfc501149d080f4d54cf2953bc
#
_cell.length_a   1.000
_cell.length_b   1.000
_cell.length_c   1.000
_cell.angle_alpha   90.00
_cell.angle_beta   90.00
_cell.angle_gamma   90.00
#
_symmetry.space_group_name_H-M   'P 1'
#
loop_
_entity.id
_entity.type
_entity.pdbx_description
1 polymer ?
#
loop_
_entity_poly.entity_id
_entity_poly.type
_entity_poly.pdbx_seq_one_letter_code
_entity_poly.pdbx_strand_id
1 'polypeptide(L)'
;MKLHELADNPGAAKKQKRVARGPGSGKGKTAGRGIKGQKSRSGVALGGYEGGQMPLYRRLPKRGFTKPNRLEFAVVNLGLIEKFIAAGKLDAKAEITEDALVAAGLTKAKHDGIRVLAKGEIKTKITLTVTGASASAIEAVEKA
;
A
#
# COMPACT_ATOMS: atom_id res chain seq x y z
N MET A 1 26.32 7.83 -22.19
CA MET A 1 26.26 6.69 -21.25
C MET A 1 26.52 5.43 -22.04
N LYS A 2 27.55 4.66 -21.66
CA LYS A 2 27.88 3.38 -22.29
C LYS A 2 27.29 2.23 -21.45
N LEU A 3 27.04 1.06 -22.07
CA LEU A 3 26.42 -0.08 -21.37
C LEU A 3 27.17 -0.53 -20.10
N HIS A 4 28.51 -0.41 -20.10
CA HIS A 4 29.32 -0.75 -18.93
C HIS A 4 29.30 0.30 -17.79
N GLU A 5 28.73 1.48 -18.04
CA GLU A 5 28.55 2.55 -17.06
C GLU A 5 27.21 2.42 -16.29
N LEU A 6 26.33 1.49 -16.75
CA LEU A 6 25.08 1.21 -16.05
C LEU A 6 25.38 0.47 -14.75
N ALA A 7 25.11 1.12 -13.64
CA ALA A 7 25.27 0.58 -12.29
C ALA A 7 24.11 1.03 -11.42
N ASP A 8 23.76 0.21 -10.45
CA ASP A 8 22.79 0.58 -9.43
C ASP A 8 23.31 1.74 -8.57
N ASN A 9 22.37 2.44 -7.94
CA ASN A 9 22.71 3.48 -6.98
C ASN A 9 23.58 2.91 -5.85
N PRO A 10 24.58 3.67 -5.32
CA PRO A 10 25.42 3.23 -4.21
C PRO A 10 24.54 2.76 -3.03
N GLY A 11 24.76 1.51 -2.58
CA GLY A 11 23.99 0.91 -1.48
C GLY A 11 22.70 0.18 -1.88
N ALA A 12 22.30 0.15 -3.16
CA ALA A 12 21.13 -0.59 -3.63
C ALA A 12 21.28 -2.11 -3.39
N ALA A 13 22.47 -2.66 -3.66
CA ALA A 13 22.78 -4.05 -3.40
C ALA A 13 23.58 -4.19 -2.10
N LYS A 14 22.99 -4.81 -1.07
CA LYS A 14 23.68 -5.11 0.18
C LYS A 14 24.50 -6.38 0.04
N LYS A 15 25.78 -6.32 0.41
CA LYS A 15 26.65 -7.51 0.44
C LYS A 15 26.09 -8.55 1.41
N GLN A 16 25.91 -9.78 0.94
CA GLN A 16 25.40 -10.88 1.75
C GLN A 16 26.34 -11.15 2.93
N LYS A 17 25.78 -11.15 4.14
CA LYS A 17 26.54 -11.45 5.36
C LYS A 17 26.79 -12.95 5.49
N ARG A 18 28.02 -13.36 5.44
CA ARG A 18 28.45 -14.75 5.69
C ARG A 18 28.62 -14.96 7.19
N VAL A 19 27.88 -15.92 7.76
CA VAL A 19 27.95 -16.27 9.19
C VAL A 19 28.61 -17.62 9.38
N ALA A 20 29.01 -17.97 10.60
CA ALA A 20 29.74 -19.21 10.94
C ALA A 20 31.04 -19.40 10.13
N ARG A 21 31.83 -18.33 9.96
CA ARG A 21 33.09 -18.35 9.22
C ARG A 21 34.30 -17.97 10.10
N GLY A 22 34.36 -18.59 11.27
CA GLY A 22 35.44 -18.44 12.23
C GLY A 22 35.22 -17.36 13.29
N PRO A 23 36.00 -17.37 14.38
CA PRO A 23 35.87 -16.44 15.50
C PRO A 23 36.13 -14.99 15.10
N GLY A 24 37.09 -14.73 14.20
CA GLY A 24 37.46 -13.40 13.74
C GLY A 24 36.33 -12.69 12.96
N SER A 25 35.32 -13.41 12.46
CA SER A 25 34.18 -12.82 11.78
C SER A 25 33.15 -12.14 12.72
N GLY A 26 33.28 -12.28 14.04
CA GLY A 26 32.38 -11.83 15.07
C GLY A 26 31.06 -12.63 15.16
N LYS A 27 30.78 -13.53 14.21
CA LYS A 27 29.65 -14.46 14.20
C LYS A 27 30.09 -15.87 13.80
N GLY A 28 31.05 -16.41 14.57
CA GLY A 28 31.67 -17.72 14.34
C GLY A 28 30.76 -18.90 14.71
N LYS A 29 31.12 -19.69 15.69
CA LYS A 29 30.60 -21.01 16.07
C LYS A 29 29.06 -21.17 15.95
N THR A 30 28.28 -20.25 16.49
CA THR A 30 26.79 -20.31 16.52
C THR A 30 26.12 -19.41 15.50
N ALA A 31 26.86 -18.78 14.61
CA ALA A 31 26.35 -17.85 13.61
C ALA A 31 25.55 -16.66 14.21
N GLY A 32 25.73 -16.37 15.51
CA GLY A 32 24.98 -15.34 16.24
C GLY A 32 23.55 -15.75 16.64
N ARG A 33 23.21 -17.05 16.54
CA ARG A 33 21.88 -17.56 16.90
C ARG A 33 21.79 -18.18 18.30
N GLY A 34 22.89 -18.26 19.02
CA GLY A 34 22.97 -18.96 20.31
C GLY A 34 23.18 -20.45 20.17
N ILE A 35 23.08 -21.20 21.28
CA ILE A 35 23.50 -22.61 21.33
C ILE A 35 22.40 -23.55 20.86
N LYS A 36 21.23 -23.50 21.46
CA LYS A 36 20.09 -24.40 21.22
C LYS A 36 18.78 -23.59 21.15
N GLY A 37 17.70 -24.24 20.80
CA GLY A 37 16.35 -23.68 20.77
C GLY A 37 15.77 -23.63 19.37
N GLN A 38 14.47 -23.45 19.34
CA GLN A 38 13.70 -23.42 18.09
C GLN A 38 14.10 -22.27 17.18
N LYS A 39 14.42 -21.10 17.74
CA LYS A 39 14.85 -19.90 17.00
C LYS A 39 16.23 -20.00 16.36
N SER A 40 17.05 -20.96 16.78
CA SER A 40 18.39 -21.17 16.20
C SER A 40 18.38 -22.04 14.96
N ARG A 41 17.25 -22.61 14.57
CA ARG A 41 17.07 -23.46 13.38
C ARG A 41 16.52 -22.66 12.21
N SER A 42 16.81 -23.12 10.98
CA SER A 42 16.21 -22.55 9.77
C SER A 42 14.85 -23.19 9.47
N GLY A 43 13.95 -22.46 8.85
CA GLY A 43 12.66 -23.00 8.37
C GLY A 43 11.64 -23.36 9.45
N VAL A 44 11.86 -22.95 10.69
CA VAL A 44 10.92 -23.25 11.79
C VAL A 44 9.87 -22.16 11.89
N ALA A 45 8.60 -22.54 11.78
CA ALA A 45 7.46 -21.65 12.03
C ALA A 45 7.35 -21.35 13.53
N LEU A 46 7.69 -20.12 13.92
CA LEU A 46 7.65 -19.70 15.34
C LEU A 46 6.30 -19.12 15.74
N GLY A 47 5.56 -18.56 14.79
CA GLY A 47 4.26 -17.94 15.05
C GLY A 47 3.13 -18.97 15.12
N GLY A 48 2.34 -18.91 16.21
CA GLY A 48 1.13 -19.71 16.35
C GLY A 48 1.32 -21.17 16.76
N TYR A 49 2.55 -21.66 16.97
CA TYR A 49 2.76 -23.01 17.49
C TYR A 49 2.66 -23.01 19.02
N GLU A 50 1.79 -23.88 19.55
CA GLU A 50 1.48 -23.97 20.99
C GLU A 50 1.90 -25.34 21.59
N GLY A 51 3.06 -25.88 21.19
CA GLY A 51 3.59 -27.13 21.74
C GLY A 51 2.82 -28.41 21.36
N GLY A 52 1.97 -28.35 20.35
CA GLY A 52 1.11 -29.45 19.91
C GLY A 52 -0.37 -29.24 20.26
N GLN A 53 -0.69 -28.31 21.16
CA GLN A 53 -2.06 -27.84 21.37
C GLN A 53 -2.59 -27.17 20.11
N MET A 54 -3.89 -27.31 19.83
CA MET A 54 -4.53 -26.68 18.69
C MET A 54 -4.30 -25.16 18.73
N PRO A 55 -3.67 -24.55 17.72
CA PRO A 55 -3.39 -23.12 17.70
C PRO A 55 -4.64 -22.27 17.83
N LEU A 56 -4.54 -21.08 18.42
CA LEU A 56 -5.68 -20.18 18.66
C LEU A 56 -6.52 -19.92 17.41
N TYR A 57 -5.88 -19.67 16.27
CA TYR A 57 -6.59 -19.41 15.00
C TYR A 57 -7.45 -20.61 14.52
N ARG A 58 -7.15 -21.83 14.93
CA ARG A 58 -7.96 -23.01 14.64
C ARG A 58 -9.05 -23.28 15.70
N ARG A 59 -8.88 -22.76 16.91
CA ARG A 59 -9.90 -22.84 17.97
C ARG A 59 -11.03 -21.84 17.76
N LEU A 60 -10.75 -20.72 17.06
CA LEU A 60 -11.76 -19.74 16.74
C LEU A 60 -12.71 -20.24 15.65
N PRO A 61 -14.03 -19.96 15.75
CA PRO A 61 -14.97 -20.31 14.71
C PRO A 61 -14.65 -19.56 13.41
N LYS A 62 -14.86 -20.20 12.29
CA LYS A 62 -14.78 -19.56 10.96
C LYS A 62 -15.84 -18.48 10.86
N ARG A 63 -15.49 -17.34 10.31
CA ARG A 63 -16.41 -16.19 10.18
C ARG A 63 -16.37 -15.65 8.76
N GLY A 64 -17.55 -15.24 8.31
CA GLY A 64 -17.72 -14.56 7.04
C GLY A 64 -17.61 -15.47 5.81
N PHE A 65 -17.75 -14.86 4.68
CA PHE A 65 -17.63 -15.48 3.36
C PHE A 65 -17.07 -14.48 2.36
N THR A 66 -16.51 -14.95 1.28
CA THR A 66 -16.09 -14.10 0.16
C THR A 66 -17.33 -13.74 -0.65
N LYS A 67 -17.70 -12.47 -0.67
CA LYS A 67 -18.83 -11.97 -1.45
C LYS A 67 -18.48 -12.09 -2.95
N PRO A 68 -19.19 -12.94 -3.72
CA PRO A 68 -19.07 -12.92 -5.18
C PRO A 68 -19.60 -11.58 -5.70
N ASN A 69 -19.12 -11.10 -6.81
CA ASN A 69 -19.55 -9.85 -7.44
C ASN A 69 -19.39 -8.61 -6.52
N ARG A 70 -18.34 -8.57 -5.69
CA ARG A 70 -18.02 -7.38 -4.92
C ARG A 70 -17.47 -6.32 -5.85
N LEU A 71 -18.18 -5.20 -5.94
CA LEU A 71 -17.68 -4.03 -6.67
C LEU A 71 -16.53 -3.38 -5.90
N GLU A 72 -15.45 -3.10 -6.60
CA GLU A 72 -14.28 -2.41 -6.09
C GLU A 72 -14.17 -1.02 -6.70
N PHE A 73 -14.21 0.00 -5.87
CA PHE A 73 -14.11 1.39 -6.32
C PHE A 73 -12.73 1.95 -5.99
N ALA A 74 -12.17 2.70 -6.94
CA ALA A 74 -11.02 3.53 -6.66
C ALA A 74 -11.44 4.71 -5.78
N VAL A 75 -10.69 4.99 -4.71
CA VAL A 75 -11.03 6.06 -3.77
C VAL A 75 -10.19 7.28 -4.03
N VAL A 76 -10.84 8.44 -4.19
CA VAL A 76 -10.21 9.75 -4.34
C VAL A 76 -10.72 10.69 -3.25
N ASN A 77 -9.84 11.47 -2.64
CA ASN A 77 -10.20 12.44 -1.61
C ASN A 77 -10.23 13.87 -2.19
N LEU A 78 -11.16 14.72 -1.73
CA LEU A 78 -11.31 16.11 -2.18
C LEU A 78 -10.02 16.92 -2.06
N GLY A 79 -9.31 16.82 -0.93
CA GLY A 79 -8.05 17.54 -0.74
C GLY A 79 -6.93 17.09 -1.67
N LEU A 80 -7.03 15.89 -2.28
CA LEU A 80 -6.08 15.45 -3.29
C LEU A 80 -6.43 16.08 -4.65
N ILE A 81 -7.71 16.19 -4.98
CA ILE A 81 -8.18 16.88 -6.19
C ILE A 81 -7.73 18.34 -6.16
N GLU A 82 -7.92 19.04 -5.04
CA GLU A 82 -7.46 20.44 -4.85
C GLU A 82 -5.97 20.59 -5.08
N LYS A 83 -5.15 19.67 -4.53
CA LYS A 83 -3.70 19.69 -4.76
C LYS A 83 -3.32 19.50 -6.23
N PHE A 84 -4.04 18.68 -6.97
CA PHE A 84 -3.78 18.44 -8.38
C PHE A 84 -4.23 19.62 -9.25
N ILE A 85 -5.29 20.32 -8.87
CA ILE A 85 -5.71 21.57 -9.50
C ILE A 85 -4.65 22.66 -9.25
N ALA A 86 -4.20 22.82 -8.00
CA ALA A 86 -3.13 23.76 -7.66
C ALA A 86 -1.80 23.47 -8.36
N ALA A 87 -1.52 22.18 -8.65
CA ALA A 87 -0.35 21.77 -9.42
C ALA A 87 -0.51 21.90 -10.95
N GLY A 88 -1.66 22.37 -11.43
CA GLY A 88 -1.97 22.51 -12.86
C GLY A 88 -2.14 21.20 -13.62
N LYS A 89 -2.38 20.09 -12.92
CA LYS A 89 -2.61 18.74 -13.52
C LYS A 89 -4.07 18.46 -13.83
N LEU A 90 -4.97 19.23 -13.25
CA LEU A 90 -6.41 19.16 -13.49
C LEU A 90 -6.95 20.57 -13.71
N ASP A 91 -7.79 20.73 -14.71
CA ASP A 91 -8.48 21.97 -15.02
C ASP A 91 -9.77 22.10 -14.20
N ALA A 92 -9.83 23.06 -13.29
CA ALA A 92 -11.01 23.31 -12.47
C ALA A 92 -12.25 23.78 -13.27
N LYS A 93 -12.02 24.40 -14.45
CA LYS A 93 -13.09 24.90 -15.31
C LYS A 93 -13.74 23.85 -16.19
N ALA A 94 -13.03 22.76 -16.45
CA ALA A 94 -13.52 21.64 -17.23
C ALA A 94 -14.29 20.66 -16.33
N GLU A 95 -15.19 19.89 -16.91
CA GLU A 95 -15.83 18.78 -16.22
C GLU A 95 -14.78 17.69 -15.92
N ILE A 96 -14.58 17.39 -14.65
CA ILE A 96 -13.63 16.40 -14.20
C ILE A 96 -14.32 15.03 -14.21
N THR A 97 -14.06 14.25 -15.25
CA THR A 97 -14.54 12.87 -15.39
C THR A 97 -13.61 11.88 -14.70
N GLU A 98 -14.06 10.64 -14.52
CA GLU A 98 -13.24 9.56 -13.95
C GLU A 98 -11.97 9.31 -14.76
N ASP A 99 -12.07 9.37 -16.09
CA ASP A 99 -10.92 9.16 -16.97
C ASP A 99 -9.89 10.28 -16.85
N ALA A 100 -10.34 11.53 -16.62
CA ALA A 100 -9.46 12.65 -16.32
C ALA A 100 -8.70 12.46 -15.00
N LEU A 101 -9.35 11.90 -13.96
CA LEU A 101 -8.72 11.58 -12.68
C LEU A 101 -7.65 10.48 -12.82
N VAL A 102 -7.87 9.48 -13.65
CA VAL A 102 -6.89 8.43 -13.96
C VAL A 102 -5.74 9.00 -14.78
N ALA A 103 -6.02 9.78 -15.82
CA ALA A 103 -5.00 10.42 -16.67
C ALA A 103 -4.10 11.37 -15.89
N ALA A 104 -4.67 12.13 -14.95
CA ALA A 104 -3.91 12.99 -14.03
C ALA A 104 -3.06 12.20 -13.03
N GLY A 105 -3.31 10.90 -12.84
CA GLY A 105 -2.56 10.02 -11.96
C GLY A 105 -3.00 10.04 -10.50
N LEU A 106 -4.24 10.47 -10.20
CA LEU A 106 -4.80 10.37 -8.85
C LEU A 106 -5.08 8.93 -8.44
N THR A 107 -5.46 8.10 -9.40
CA THR A 107 -5.64 6.66 -9.22
C THR A 107 -4.91 5.90 -10.31
N LYS A 108 -4.49 4.67 -10.00
CA LYS A 108 -3.81 3.80 -10.99
C LYS A 108 -4.78 3.13 -11.95
N ALA A 109 -5.99 2.89 -11.50
CA ALA A 109 -7.03 2.21 -12.28
C ALA A 109 -8.41 2.69 -11.84
N LYS A 110 -9.37 2.57 -12.74
CA LYS A 110 -10.76 2.97 -12.50
C LYS A 110 -11.54 1.91 -11.70
N HIS A 111 -11.13 0.63 -11.80
CA HIS A 111 -11.90 -0.51 -11.28
C HIS A 111 -13.36 -0.48 -11.76
N ASP A 112 -14.33 -0.69 -10.86
CA ASP A 112 -15.77 -0.59 -11.13
C ASP A 112 -16.29 0.86 -11.03
N GLY A 113 -15.42 1.84 -10.96
CA GLY A 113 -15.69 3.27 -10.88
C GLY A 113 -14.85 3.98 -9.82
N ILE A 114 -15.03 5.30 -9.70
CA ILE A 114 -14.36 6.14 -8.72
C ILE A 114 -15.34 6.61 -7.66
N ARG A 115 -14.92 6.51 -6.39
CA ARG A 115 -15.68 7.03 -5.26
C ARG A 115 -14.94 8.16 -4.58
N VAL A 116 -15.60 9.33 -4.49
CA VAL A 116 -15.03 10.53 -3.87
C VAL A 116 -15.39 10.59 -2.39
N LEU A 117 -14.38 10.89 -1.56
CA LEU A 117 -14.50 11.04 -0.11
C LEU A 117 -14.09 12.44 0.35
N ALA A 118 -14.70 12.91 1.45
CA ALA A 118 -14.57 14.27 1.97
C ALA A 118 -13.25 14.58 2.71
N LYS A 119 -12.22 13.71 2.65
CA LYS A 119 -10.97 13.99 3.35
C LYS A 119 -10.22 15.16 2.71
N GLY A 120 -9.95 16.20 3.50
CA GLY A 120 -9.32 17.44 3.06
C GLY A 120 -10.34 18.52 2.70
N GLU A 121 -9.85 19.73 2.48
CA GLU A 121 -10.68 20.87 2.10
C GLU A 121 -10.66 21.07 0.58
N ILE A 122 -11.76 21.50 0.03
CA ILE A 122 -11.88 21.98 -1.34
C ILE A 122 -12.34 23.44 -1.29
N LYS A 123 -11.64 24.30 -2.03
CA LYS A 123 -11.91 25.75 -2.09
C LYS A 123 -12.24 26.17 -3.51
N THR A 124 -11.82 25.38 -4.47
CA THR A 124 -12.01 25.65 -5.89
C THR A 124 -13.37 25.13 -6.34
N LYS A 125 -14.11 25.93 -7.08
CA LYS A 125 -15.37 25.51 -7.71
C LYS A 125 -15.10 24.49 -8.82
N ILE A 126 -15.68 23.31 -8.71
CA ILE A 126 -15.46 22.20 -9.65
C ILE A 126 -16.77 21.48 -10.01
N THR A 127 -16.78 20.88 -11.19
CA THR A 127 -17.84 19.97 -11.62
C THR A 127 -17.25 18.56 -11.73
N LEU A 128 -17.78 17.61 -10.93
CA LEU A 128 -17.31 16.22 -10.88
C LEU A 128 -18.37 15.28 -11.40
N THR A 129 -18.00 14.42 -12.36
CA THR A 129 -18.82 13.30 -12.83
C THR A 129 -18.15 11.99 -12.48
N VAL A 130 -18.67 11.33 -11.42
CA VAL A 130 -18.09 10.11 -10.82
C VAL A 130 -19.18 9.10 -10.48
N THR A 131 -18.81 7.82 -10.39
CA THR A 131 -19.75 6.73 -10.06
C THR A 131 -20.36 6.87 -8.67
N GLY A 132 -19.62 7.46 -7.70
CA GLY A 132 -20.15 7.64 -6.36
C GLY A 132 -19.39 8.65 -5.52
N ALA A 133 -20.08 9.19 -4.52
CA ALA A 133 -19.48 10.09 -3.52
C ALA A 133 -20.04 9.78 -2.13
N SER A 134 -19.36 10.20 -1.09
CA SER A 134 -19.90 10.21 0.27
C SER A 134 -20.82 11.43 0.46
N ALA A 135 -21.83 11.34 1.34
CA ALA A 135 -22.72 12.47 1.63
C ALA A 135 -21.94 13.73 2.03
N SER A 136 -20.96 13.57 2.93
CA SER A 136 -20.09 14.67 3.33
C SER A 136 -19.21 15.24 2.20
N ALA A 137 -18.90 14.45 1.16
CA ALA A 137 -18.16 14.95 0.00
C ALA A 137 -19.08 15.78 -0.92
N ILE A 138 -20.32 15.37 -1.08
CA ILE A 138 -21.33 16.11 -1.84
C ILE A 138 -21.55 17.48 -1.19
N GLU A 139 -21.85 17.50 0.12
CA GLU A 139 -22.01 18.74 0.88
C GLU A 139 -20.81 19.68 0.80
N ALA A 140 -19.58 19.12 0.81
CA ALA A 140 -18.37 19.92 0.73
C ALA A 140 -18.19 20.57 -0.65
N VAL A 141 -18.54 19.85 -1.72
CA VAL A 141 -18.45 20.38 -3.10
C VAL A 141 -19.58 21.40 -3.35
N GLU A 142 -20.80 21.17 -2.82
CA GLU A 142 -21.90 22.12 -2.93
C GLU A 142 -21.66 23.42 -2.17
N LYS A 143 -20.90 23.37 -1.10
CA LYS A 143 -20.50 24.58 -0.32
C LYS A 143 -19.40 25.38 -0.98
N ALA A 144 -18.56 24.78 -1.81
CA ALA A 144 -17.45 25.43 -2.50
C ALA A 144 -17.88 26.06 -3.83
#